data_5f789194b7baf8827a966ecf92e3c870
#
_entry.id   5f789194b7baf8827a966ecf92e3c870
#
_cell.length_a   1.000
_cell.length_b   1.000
_cell.length_c   1.000
_cell.angle_alpha   90.00
_cell.angle_beta   90.00
_cell.angle_gamma   90.00
#
_symmetry.space_group_name_H-M   'P 1'
#
loop_
_entity.id
_entity.type
_entity.pdbx_description
1 polymer ?
#
loop_
_entity_poly.entity_id
_entity_poly.type
_entity_poly.pdbx_seq_one_letter_code
_entity_poly.pdbx_strand_id
1 'polypeptide(L)'
;MFNAISKASSIRSRLGATSVIVAALLAGCARSGPSVADSADLIGPADIHFKDDVTANAAPGDGLLDLSFVDQAGKAIKPRDLIGKKNLVLVFTRGYNGSICPYCSSYTSGLITNYPAISQRGSEVLVVYPITKPDHAQRLDEFLKATFIRSGDGVTTTPFPVVLDIGLKGVDALGIRKDLAKPATYILDKGGRVRFAYVGNSLSDRPSIKAILKQLDTLREEPG
;
A
#
# COMPACT_ATOMS: atom_id res chain seq x y z
N MET A 1 34.03 -45.31 -43.66
CA MET A 1 33.83 -46.00 -44.98
C MET A 1 32.76 -45.20 -45.71
N PHE A 2 33.23 -44.67 -46.85
CA PHE A 2 32.52 -44.30 -48.08
C PHE A 2 31.31 -43.37 -48.02
N ASN A 3 31.46 -42.10 -48.50
CA ASN A 3 31.47 -41.61 -49.91
C ASN A 3 30.05 -41.69 -50.52
N ALA A 4 29.54 -40.79 -51.27
CA ALA A 4 30.03 -39.74 -52.16
C ALA A 4 28.79 -38.99 -52.69
N ILE A 5 28.81 -37.66 -52.83
CA ILE A 5 29.05 -36.90 -54.07
C ILE A 5 27.89 -36.88 -55.08
N SER A 6 27.54 -35.65 -55.45
CA SER A 6 27.30 -35.15 -56.81
C SER A 6 25.84 -35.02 -57.24
N LYS A 7 25.33 -34.01 -57.87
CA LYS A 7 25.85 -33.01 -58.80
C LYS A 7 24.75 -32.00 -59.13
N ALA A 8 25.15 -30.81 -59.41
CA ALA A 8 24.39 -29.70 -59.94
C ALA A 8 23.66 -30.00 -61.27
N SER A 9 22.61 -29.25 -61.52
CA SER A 9 22.37 -28.68 -62.84
C SER A 9 21.50 -27.41 -62.79
N SER A 10 22.04 -26.44 -63.46
CA SER A 10 21.51 -25.13 -63.77
C SER A 10 20.49 -25.18 -64.88
N ILE A 11 19.40 -24.45 -64.82
CA ILE A 11 18.80 -23.88 -66.04
C ILE A 11 18.23 -22.48 -65.65
N ARG A 12 18.75 -21.49 -66.36
CA ARG A 12 18.21 -20.10 -66.42
C ARG A 12 17.03 -20.08 -67.34
N SER A 13 16.00 -19.35 -67.02
CA SER A 13 15.18 -18.67 -68.04
C SER A 13 14.54 -17.43 -67.48
N ARG A 14 14.54 -16.43 -68.31
CA ARG A 14 14.25 -15.01 -68.08
C ARG A 14 12.77 -14.68 -68.27
N LEU A 15 12.45 -13.46 -67.81
CA LEU A 15 11.45 -12.49 -68.28
C LEU A 15 10.05 -12.59 -67.71
N GLY A 16 9.66 -11.43 -67.20
CA GLY A 16 8.34 -10.88 -67.29
C GLY A 16 7.99 -9.91 -66.15
N ALA A 17 8.22 -8.65 -66.39
CA ALA A 17 7.79 -7.56 -65.50
C ALA A 17 6.24 -7.44 -65.48
N THR A 18 5.68 -7.15 -64.33
CA THR A 18 4.67 -6.05 -64.20
C THR A 18 4.41 -5.78 -62.71
N SER A 19 4.70 -4.55 -62.33
CA SER A 19 4.37 -3.97 -61.06
C SER A 19 2.85 -3.80 -60.90
N VAL A 20 2.31 -4.26 -59.79
CA VAL A 20 1.11 -3.67 -59.23
C VAL A 20 1.35 -3.54 -57.70
N ILE A 21 1.65 -2.33 -57.29
CA ILE A 21 1.69 -1.94 -55.90
C ILE A 21 0.22 -1.75 -55.47
N VAL A 22 -0.28 -2.67 -54.68
CA VAL A 22 -1.52 -2.42 -53.90
C VAL A 22 -1.07 -2.17 -52.48
N ALA A 23 -0.96 -0.89 -52.15
CA ALA A 23 -0.80 -0.44 -50.76
C ALA A 23 -2.14 -0.63 -50.04
N ALA A 24 -2.31 -1.72 -49.33
CA ALA A 24 -3.40 -1.88 -48.37
C ALA A 24 -3.01 -1.16 -47.09
N LEU A 25 -3.51 0.07 -46.95
CA LEU A 25 -3.56 0.80 -45.67
C LEU A 25 -4.50 0.06 -44.72
N LEU A 26 -3.96 -0.86 -43.92
CA LEU A 26 -4.64 -1.34 -42.70
C LEU A 26 -4.40 -0.30 -41.61
N ALA A 27 -5.27 0.69 -41.53
CA ALA A 27 -5.43 1.53 -40.36
C ALA A 27 -5.97 0.65 -39.23
N GLY A 28 -5.06 0.00 -38.50
CA GLY A 28 -5.36 -0.64 -37.22
C GLY A 28 -5.68 0.43 -36.21
N CYS A 29 -6.97 0.70 -35.95
CA CYS A 29 -7.41 1.38 -34.75
C CYS A 29 -7.07 0.51 -33.55
N ALA A 30 -5.88 0.63 -33.03
CA ALA A 30 -5.59 0.22 -31.67
C ALA A 30 -6.39 1.12 -30.74
N ARG A 31 -7.57 0.67 -30.32
CA ARG A 31 -8.24 1.25 -29.15
C ARG A 31 -7.36 0.93 -27.94
N SER A 32 -6.47 1.85 -27.60
CA SER A 32 -5.89 1.92 -26.27
C SER A 32 -7.03 2.28 -25.32
N GLY A 33 -7.62 1.30 -24.66
CA GLY A 33 -8.45 1.55 -23.49
C GLY A 33 -7.63 2.34 -22.46
N PRO A 34 -8.27 3.16 -21.61
CA PRO A 34 -7.54 3.90 -20.59
C PRO A 34 -6.74 2.93 -19.73
N SER A 35 -5.42 3.08 -19.74
CA SER A 35 -4.56 2.30 -18.87
C SER A 35 -4.86 2.72 -17.43
N VAL A 36 -4.84 1.75 -16.51
CA VAL A 36 -5.07 1.99 -15.06
C VAL A 36 -4.04 3.00 -14.49
N ALA A 37 -2.99 3.33 -15.24
CA ALA A 37 -1.99 4.34 -14.90
C ALA A 37 -2.54 5.78 -14.98
N ASP A 38 -3.50 6.07 -15.85
CA ASP A 38 -3.96 7.45 -16.10
C ASP A 38 -4.80 8.03 -14.95
N SER A 39 -5.32 7.21 -14.05
CA SER A 39 -6.06 7.69 -12.87
C SER A 39 -5.18 7.91 -11.62
N ALA A 40 -3.92 7.47 -11.65
CA ALA A 40 -2.97 7.66 -10.55
C ALA A 40 -2.29 9.04 -10.59
N ASP A 41 -2.29 9.70 -11.75
CA ASP A 41 -1.63 11.01 -11.96
C ASP A 41 -2.46 12.21 -11.49
N LEU A 42 -3.72 12.02 -11.10
CA LEU A 42 -4.60 13.13 -10.73
C LEU A 42 -4.37 13.69 -9.32
N ILE A 43 -3.65 12.98 -8.45
CA ILE A 43 -3.21 13.49 -7.15
C ILE A 43 -1.77 13.01 -6.93
N GLY A 44 -0.79 13.79 -7.35
CA GLY A 44 0.62 13.52 -7.12
C GLY A 44 0.96 13.46 -5.61
N PRO A 45 2.03 12.78 -5.21
CA PRO A 45 2.49 12.78 -3.81
C PRO A 45 2.77 14.17 -3.26
N ALA A 46 3.07 15.14 -4.14
CA ALA A 46 3.33 16.54 -3.78
C ALA A 46 2.10 17.30 -3.27
N ASP A 47 0.89 16.85 -3.61
CA ASP A 47 -0.36 17.57 -3.28
C ASP A 47 -1.02 17.03 -2.01
N ILE A 48 -0.49 15.96 -1.40
CA ILE A 48 -1.03 15.37 -0.19
C ILE A 48 -0.18 15.74 1.01
N HIS A 49 -0.70 16.66 1.81
CA HIS A 49 -0.06 17.11 3.04
C HIS A 49 -0.75 16.49 4.26
N PHE A 50 0.07 15.99 5.20
CA PHE A 50 -0.34 15.52 6.50
C PHE A 50 0.14 16.49 7.59
N LYS A 51 -0.45 16.44 8.79
CA LYS A 51 -0.21 17.42 9.85
C LYS A 51 1.09 17.15 10.61
N ASP A 52 1.98 18.12 10.64
CA ASP A 52 3.23 18.08 11.42
C ASP A 52 2.99 18.31 12.91
N ASP A 53 2.05 19.19 13.24
CA ASP A 53 1.71 19.52 14.62
C ASP A 53 0.32 18.95 14.95
N VAL A 54 0.35 17.93 15.79
CA VAL A 54 -0.86 17.22 16.26
C VAL A 54 -0.74 16.92 17.74
N THR A 55 -1.87 16.98 18.42
CA THR A 55 -2.03 16.50 19.79
C THR A 55 -2.96 15.29 19.80
N ALA A 56 -2.78 14.40 20.76
CA ALA A 56 -3.71 13.29 20.96
C ALA A 56 -5.13 13.81 21.12
N ASN A 57 -6.08 13.22 20.43
CA ASN A 57 -7.49 13.62 20.41
C ASN A 57 -8.46 12.45 20.61
N ALA A 58 -7.93 11.28 20.95
CA ALA A 58 -8.72 10.08 21.20
C ALA A 58 -8.15 9.27 22.35
N ALA A 59 -9.00 8.49 22.98
CA ALA A 59 -8.64 7.50 23.99
C ALA A 59 -9.27 6.17 23.56
N PRO A 60 -8.53 5.27 22.92
CA PRO A 60 -9.06 3.95 22.58
C PRO A 60 -9.33 3.17 23.87
N GLY A 61 -10.42 2.38 23.86
CA GLY A 61 -10.74 1.48 24.97
C GLY A 61 -9.72 0.36 25.14
N ASP A 62 -9.87 -0.39 26.22
CA ASP A 62 -8.91 -1.42 26.67
C ASP A 62 -8.70 -2.60 25.70
N GLY A 63 -9.57 -2.80 24.71
CA GLY A 63 -9.56 -3.94 23.81
C GLY A 63 -8.60 -3.82 22.59
N LEU A 64 -7.85 -2.72 22.44
CA LEU A 64 -7.04 -2.47 21.24
C LEU A 64 -6.00 -3.57 20.99
N LEU A 65 -5.37 -4.08 22.03
CA LEU A 65 -4.36 -5.14 21.92
C LEU A 65 -4.93 -6.50 21.51
N ASP A 66 -6.19 -6.74 21.76
CA ASP A 66 -6.88 -8.02 21.50
C ASP A 66 -7.61 -8.03 20.15
N LEU A 67 -7.60 -6.92 19.42
CA LEU A 67 -8.11 -6.88 18.06
C LEU A 67 -7.37 -7.91 17.20
N SER A 68 -8.11 -8.59 16.33
CA SER A 68 -7.56 -9.62 15.45
C SER A 68 -7.79 -9.25 14.01
N PHE A 69 -6.73 -9.16 13.28
CA PHE A 69 -6.70 -8.85 11.84
C PHE A 69 -6.16 -10.05 11.08
N VAL A 70 -6.28 -10.03 9.75
CA VAL A 70 -5.85 -11.13 8.89
C VAL A 70 -4.84 -10.62 7.87
N ASP A 71 -3.69 -11.28 7.76
CA ASP A 71 -2.72 -10.98 6.70
C ASP A 71 -3.14 -11.55 5.33
N GLN A 72 -2.34 -11.31 4.29
CA GLN A 72 -2.59 -11.82 2.94
C GLN A 72 -2.60 -13.35 2.85
N ALA A 73 -1.94 -14.04 3.78
CA ALA A 73 -1.91 -15.51 3.85
C ALA A 73 -3.07 -16.09 4.67
N GLY A 74 -3.96 -15.24 5.20
CA GLY A 74 -5.07 -15.67 6.06
C GLY A 74 -4.67 -15.91 7.52
N LYS A 75 -3.44 -15.57 7.92
CA LYS A 75 -2.98 -15.71 9.29
C LYS A 75 -3.49 -14.55 10.15
N ALA A 76 -3.99 -14.87 11.34
CA ALA A 76 -4.37 -13.87 12.32
C ALA A 76 -3.13 -13.16 12.89
N ILE A 77 -3.20 -11.83 12.97
CA ILE A 77 -2.21 -10.96 13.60
C ILE A 77 -2.92 -10.06 14.59
N LYS A 78 -2.40 -9.96 15.79
CA LYS A 78 -2.90 -9.05 16.83
C LYS A 78 -1.85 -7.99 17.15
N PRO A 79 -2.25 -6.76 17.52
CA PRO A 79 -1.30 -5.75 18.01
C PRO A 79 -0.42 -6.27 19.17
N ARG A 80 -0.97 -7.08 20.05
CA ARG A 80 -0.26 -7.77 21.14
C ARG A 80 0.95 -8.57 20.69
N ASP A 81 0.92 -9.17 19.51
CA ASP A 81 2.00 -10.02 18.98
C ASP A 81 3.23 -9.20 18.55
N LEU A 82 3.08 -7.88 18.40
CA LEU A 82 4.10 -6.96 17.88
C LEU A 82 4.75 -6.09 18.98
N ILE A 83 4.18 -6.09 20.18
CA ILE A 83 4.72 -5.34 21.33
C ILE A 83 5.67 -6.20 22.17
N GLY A 84 6.18 -5.66 23.27
CA GLY A 84 7.07 -6.33 24.22
C GLY A 84 8.52 -5.89 24.06
N LYS A 85 9.13 -6.11 22.91
CA LYS A 85 10.50 -5.62 22.59
C LYS A 85 10.51 -4.25 21.93
N LYS A 86 9.45 -3.93 21.20
CA LYS A 86 9.29 -2.70 20.42
C LYS A 86 8.02 -1.96 20.82
N ASN A 87 8.02 -0.66 20.60
CA ASN A 87 6.80 0.12 20.55
C ASN A 87 6.03 -0.21 19.26
N LEU A 88 4.76 0.13 19.18
CA LEU A 88 3.93 -0.13 18.00
C LEU A 88 3.29 1.16 17.48
N VAL A 89 3.50 1.45 16.20
CA VAL A 89 2.74 2.43 15.44
C VAL A 89 1.63 1.69 14.70
N LEU A 90 0.40 1.76 15.21
CA LEU A 90 -0.77 1.11 14.64
C LEU A 90 -1.57 2.16 13.84
N VAL A 91 -1.75 1.90 12.55
CA VAL A 91 -2.41 2.82 11.62
C VAL A 91 -3.65 2.17 11.01
N PHE A 92 -4.80 2.79 11.17
CA PHE A 92 -6.00 2.46 10.41
C PHE A 92 -6.11 3.37 9.19
N THR A 93 -6.13 2.77 8.01
CA THR A 93 -6.47 3.46 6.77
C THR A 93 -7.99 3.62 6.66
N ARG A 94 -8.46 4.35 5.64
CA ARG A 94 -9.91 4.40 5.38
C ARG A 94 -10.48 3.03 4.98
N GLY A 95 -9.67 2.22 4.27
CA GLY A 95 -10.10 0.96 3.70
C GLY A 95 -10.71 1.09 2.30
N TYR A 96 -11.35 0.02 1.82
CA TYR A 96 -11.92 -0.07 0.47
C TYR A 96 -13.42 0.26 0.45
N ASN A 97 -13.77 1.21 -0.42
CA ASN A 97 -15.15 1.58 -0.72
C ASN A 97 -15.32 1.88 -2.22
N GLY A 98 -15.17 0.85 -3.05
CA GLY A 98 -15.31 0.96 -4.50
C GLY A 98 -14.08 1.51 -5.23
N SER A 99 -13.13 2.17 -4.52
CA SER A 99 -11.89 2.70 -5.10
C SER A 99 -10.75 2.63 -4.10
N ILE A 100 -9.51 2.60 -4.60
CA ILE A 100 -8.30 2.71 -3.78
C ILE A 100 -8.12 4.16 -3.36
N CYS A 101 -7.98 4.37 -2.06
CA CYS A 101 -7.84 5.70 -1.47
C CYS A 101 -6.41 6.26 -1.70
N PRO A 102 -6.22 7.34 -2.47
CA PRO A 102 -4.90 7.89 -2.74
C PRO A 102 -4.21 8.44 -1.48
N TYR A 103 -4.94 9.03 -0.56
CA TYR A 103 -4.41 9.46 0.74
C TYR A 103 -3.89 8.30 1.57
N CYS A 104 -4.57 7.14 1.52
CA CYS A 104 -4.15 5.95 2.25
C CYS A 104 -2.88 5.35 1.66
N SER A 105 -2.80 5.22 0.34
CA SER A 105 -1.60 4.70 -0.34
C SER A 105 -0.41 5.65 -0.19
N SER A 106 -0.62 6.97 -0.27
CA SER A 106 0.43 7.96 -0.03
C SER A 106 0.95 7.92 1.42
N TYR A 107 0.05 7.79 2.39
CA TYR A 107 0.44 7.69 3.80
C TYR A 107 1.25 6.42 4.08
N THR A 108 0.78 5.28 3.58
CA THR A 108 1.47 3.99 3.74
C THR A 108 2.83 4.00 3.02
N SER A 109 2.92 4.63 1.86
CA SER A 109 4.19 4.88 1.16
C SER A 109 5.17 5.68 2.03
N GLY A 110 4.70 6.75 2.67
CA GLY A 110 5.51 7.52 3.62
C GLY A 110 6.02 6.67 4.79
N LEU A 111 5.20 5.76 5.32
CA LEU A 111 5.62 4.81 6.35
C LEU A 111 6.70 3.84 5.85
N ILE A 112 6.56 3.31 4.62
CA ILE A 112 7.56 2.43 4.00
C ILE A 112 8.90 3.16 3.87
N THR A 113 8.91 4.33 3.25
CA THR A 113 10.11 5.12 2.98
C THR A 113 10.83 5.51 4.28
N ASN A 114 10.09 5.79 5.35
CA ASN A 114 10.64 6.22 6.62
C ASN A 114 10.71 5.10 7.67
N TYR A 115 10.42 3.84 7.31
CA TYR A 115 10.48 2.72 8.24
C TYR A 115 11.86 2.55 8.92
N PRO A 116 13.00 2.75 8.25
CA PRO A 116 14.30 2.72 8.92
C PRO A 116 14.37 3.68 10.11
N ALA A 117 13.87 4.92 9.95
CA ALA A 117 13.85 5.90 11.03
C ALA A 117 12.89 5.53 12.19
N ILE A 118 11.75 4.90 11.87
CA ILE A 118 10.81 4.38 12.86
C ILE A 118 11.43 3.19 13.62
N SER A 119 12.03 2.25 12.90
CA SER A 119 12.66 1.05 13.47
C SER A 119 13.87 1.39 14.36
N GLN A 120 14.69 2.39 13.97
CA GLN A 120 15.81 2.90 14.79
C GLN A 120 15.34 3.50 16.13
N ARG A 121 14.06 3.89 16.23
CA ARG A 121 13.41 4.34 17.47
C ARG A 121 12.81 3.20 18.29
N GLY A 122 13.18 1.96 17.97
CA GLY A 122 12.69 0.77 18.67
C GLY A 122 11.21 0.51 18.48
N SER A 123 10.69 0.86 17.30
CA SER A 123 9.26 0.77 17.00
C SER A 123 8.99 -0.13 15.81
N GLU A 124 7.82 -0.76 15.82
CA GLU A 124 7.26 -1.54 14.72
C GLU A 124 6.04 -0.81 14.14
N VAL A 125 5.64 -1.14 12.93
CA VAL A 125 4.45 -0.58 12.28
C VAL A 125 3.46 -1.71 11.99
N LEU A 126 2.18 -1.45 12.19
CA LEU A 126 1.07 -2.28 11.72
C LEU A 126 0.07 -1.40 11.00
N VAL A 127 -0.17 -1.67 9.72
CA VAL A 127 -1.18 -0.96 8.92
C VAL A 127 -2.39 -1.84 8.76
N VAL A 128 -3.55 -1.33 9.15
CA VAL A 128 -4.84 -1.99 9.01
C VAL A 128 -5.58 -1.41 7.82
N TYR A 129 -6.01 -2.29 6.91
CA TYR A 129 -6.81 -1.97 5.73
C TYR A 129 -8.23 -2.52 5.91
N PRO A 130 -9.19 -1.70 6.33
CA PRO A 130 -10.57 -2.12 6.55
C PRO A 130 -11.30 -2.50 5.26
N ILE A 131 -12.03 -3.61 5.30
CA ILE A 131 -12.91 -4.06 4.23
C ILE A 131 -14.26 -4.52 4.81
N THR A 132 -15.35 -4.24 4.09
CA THR A 132 -16.69 -4.59 4.55
C THR A 132 -17.02 -6.06 4.35
N LYS A 133 -16.45 -6.70 3.33
CA LYS A 133 -16.75 -8.08 2.94
C LYS A 133 -15.46 -8.87 2.67
N PRO A 134 -15.45 -10.18 2.93
CA PRO A 134 -14.28 -11.03 2.67
C PRO A 134 -13.85 -11.05 1.19
N ASP A 135 -14.78 -10.96 0.24
CA ASP A 135 -14.51 -10.92 -1.20
C ASP A 135 -13.76 -9.66 -1.65
N HIS A 136 -13.67 -8.64 -0.79
CA HIS A 136 -12.84 -7.47 -1.02
C HIS A 136 -11.35 -7.69 -0.64
N ALA A 137 -10.97 -8.85 -0.12
CA ALA A 137 -9.59 -9.10 0.33
C ALA A 137 -8.55 -8.91 -0.80
N GLN A 138 -8.89 -9.28 -2.03
CA GLN A 138 -8.05 -9.04 -3.22
C GLN A 138 -7.72 -7.56 -3.47
N ARG A 139 -8.51 -6.62 -2.91
CA ARG A 139 -8.26 -5.17 -3.03
C ARG A 139 -7.06 -4.72 -2.21
N LEU A 140 -6.58 -5.55 -1.30
CA LEU A 140 -5.31 -5.29 -0.61
C LEU A 140 -4.13 -5.28 -1.60
N ASP A 141 -4.11 -6.17 -2.58
CA ASP A 141 -3.05 -6.20 -3.60
C ASP A 141 -3.06 -4.93 -4.46
N GLU A 142 -4.24 -4.45 -4.84
CA GLU A 142 -4.39 -3.20 -5.59
C GLU A 142 -3.92 -1.99 -4.74
N PHE A 143 -4.30 -1.96 -3.46
CA PHE A 143 -3.84 -0.94 -2.53
C PHE A 143 -2.31 -0.96 -2.37
N LEU A 144 -1.71 -2.13 -2.23
CA LEU A 144 -0.26 -2.27 -2.12
C LEU A 144 0.45 -1.86 -3.41
N LYS A 145 -0.05 -2.24 -4.58
CA LYS A 145 0.49 -1.77 -5.88
C LYS A 145 0.47 -0.24 -5.96
N ALA A 146 -0.66 0.39 -5.64
CA ALA A 146 -0.76 1.85 -5.60
C ALA A 146 0.18 2.50 -4.57
N THR A 147 0.46 1.82 -3.47
CA THR A 147 1.41 2.24 -2.44
C THR A 147 2.85 2.15 -2.94
N PHE A 148 3.23 1.03 -3.59
CA PHE A 148 4.59 0.81 -4.10
C PHE A 148 4.96 1.80 -5.19
N ILE A 149 4.05 2.11 -6.12
CA ILE A 149 4.25 3.14 -7.14
C ILE A 149 4.65 4.48 -6.50
N ARG A 150 4.08 4.82 -5.35
CA ARG A 150 4.38 6.05 -4.61
C ARG A 150 5.65 5.98 -3.75
N SER A 151 6.11 4.78 -3.45
CA SER A 151 7.29 4.58 -2.58
C SER A 151 8.62 4.70 -3.33
N GLY A 152 8.59 4.78 -4.66
CA GLY A 152 9.75 4.91 -5.53
C GLY A 152 10.16 3.60 -6.20
N ASP A 153 11.11 3.70 -7.10
CA ASP A 153 11.57 2.57 -7.93
C ASP A 153 12.14 1.44 -7.08
N GLY A 154 11.80 0.22 -7.46
CA GLY A 154 12.29 -1.00 -6.82
C GLY A 154 11.57 -1.42 -5.52
N VAL A 155 10.63 -0.63 -5.01
CA VAL A 155 9.82 -1.02 -3.84
C VAL A 155 8.69 -1.95 -4.29
N THR A 156 8.75 -3.21 -3.85
CA THR A 156 7.76 -4.25 -4.21
C THR A 156 7.16 -4.95 -2.99
N THR A 157 7.65 -4.64 -1.79
CA THR A 157 7.20 -5.24 -0.53
C THR A 157 7.11 -4.19 0.58
N THR A 158 6.33 -4.51 1.62
CA THR A 158 6.29 -3.69 2.84
C THR A 158 7.26 -4.25 3.89
N PRO A 159 8.02 -3.40 4.60
CA PRO A 159 8.91 -3.85 5.67
C PRO A 159 8.17 -4.16 6.98
N PHE A 160 6.85 -4.02 6.99
CA PHE A 160 5.97 -4.23 8.14
C PHE A 160 4.66 -4.90 7.70
N PRO A 161 3.89 -5.50 8.61
CA PRO A 161 2.60 -6.10 8.27
C PRO A 161 1.57 -5.07 7.79
N VAL A 162 0.86 -5.40 6.71
CA VAL A 162 -0.37 -4.74 6.27
C VAL A 162 -1.48 -5.77 6.30
N VAL A 163 -2.51 -5.54 7.10
CA VAL A 163 -3.52 -6.54 7.45
C VAL A 163 -4.94 -6.05 7.15
N LEU A 164 -5.86 -6.99 7.03
CA LEU A 164 -7.27 -6.74 6.78
C LEU A 164 -8.08 -6.70 8.08
N ASP A 165 -8.91 -5.68 8.23
CA ASP A 165 -10.02 -5.67 9.19
C ASP A 165 -11.31 -6.06 8.45
N ILE A 166 -11.58 -7.37 8.40
CA ILE A 166 -12.73 -7.93 7.68
C ILE A 166 -14.01 -7.71 8.46
N GLY A 167 -14.98 -7.06 7.79
CA GLY A 167 -16.27 -6.71 8.40
C GLY A 167 -16.18 -5.53 9.35
N LEU A 168 -15.07 -4.79 9.32
CA LEU A 168 -14.86 -3.55 10.11
C LEU A 168 -14.92 -3.75 11.63
N LYS A 169 -14.54 -4.94 12.12
CA LYS A 169 -14.65 -5.31 13.53
C LYS A 169 -13.75 -4.45 14.43
N GLY A 170 -12.51 -4.21 14.01
CA GLY A 170 -11.59 -3.33 14.72
C GLY A 170 -12.02 -1.87 14.65
N VAL A 171 -12.53 -1.44 13.49
CA VAL A 171 -13.09 -0.10 13.29
C VAL A 171 -14.24 0.16 14.26
N ASP A 172 -15.16 -0.81 14.43
CA ASP A 172 -16.30 -0.69 15.35
C ASP A 172 -15.86 -0.73 16.80
N ALA A 173 -14.99 -1.65 17.16
CA ALA A 173 -14.48 -1.77 18.53
C ALA A 173 -13.78 -0.50 19.02
N LEU A 174 -13.14 0.25 18.09
CA LEU A 174 -12.48 1.52 18.40
C LEU A 174 -13.39 2.75 18.24
N GLY A 175 -14.65 2.58 17.81
CA GLY A 175 -15.57 3.69 17.59
C GLY A 175 -15.14 4.67 16.50
N ILE A 176 -14.34 4.23 15.56
CA ILE A 176 -13.79 5.06 14.47
C ILE A 176 -14.54 4.88 13.14
N ARG A 177 -15.75 4.30 13.19
CA ARG A 177 -16.59 4.15 12.00
C ARG A 177 -17.10 5.50 11.49
N LYS A 178 -17.05 5.66 10.18
CA LYS A 178 -17.82 6.62 9.39
C LYS A 178 -18.55 5.82 8.32
N ASP A 179 -18.36 6.04 7.03
CA ASP A 179 -18.79 5.10 5.98
C ASP A 179 -17.97 3.78 6.04
N LEU A 180 -16.68 3.94 6.20
CA LEU A 180 -15.70 2.91 6.53
C LEU A 180 -15.00 3.31 7.84
N ALA A 181 -13.65 3.40 7.83
CA ALA A 181 -12.91 3.92 8.96
C ALA A 181 -12.57 5.40 8.79
N LYS A 182 -12.64 6.16 9.88
CA LYS A 182 -11.86 7.39 10.01
C LYS A 182 -10.37 6.98 10.04
N PRO A 183 -9.47 7.73 9.38
CA PRO A 183 -8.05 7.45 9.52
C PRO A 183 -7.64 7.64 10.98
N ALA A 184 -6.92 6.66 11.53
CA ALA A 184 -6.48 6.73 12.92
C ALA A 184 -5.04 6.25 13.05
N THR A 185 -4.31 6.85 13.99
CA THR A 185 -2.93 6.50 14.34
C THR A 185 -2.82 6.37 15.85
N TYR A 186 -2.39 5.21 16.30
CA TYR A 186 -2.11 4.92 17.70
C TYR A 186 -0.64 4.58 17.86
N ILE A 187 0.00 5.11 18.90
CA ILE A 187 1.36 4.72 19.29
C ILE A 187 1.28 4.09 20.66
N LEU A 188 1.72 2.85 20.75
CA LEU A 188 1.74 2.06 21.97
C LEU A 188 3.18 1.87 22.43
N ASP A 189 3.42 1.95 23.74
CA ASP A 189 4.70 1.61 24.31
C ASP A 189 4.92 0.06 24.32
N LYS A 190 6.11 -0.37 24.71
CA LYS A 190 6.47 -1.80 24.81
C LYS A 190 5.58 -2.58 25.77
N GLY A 191 4.98 -1.90 26.76
CA GLY A 191 4.01 -2.49 27.69
C GLY A 191 2.59 -2.58 27.13
N GLY A 192 2.36 -2.03 25.93
CA GLY A 192 1.04 -2.02 25.29
C GLY A 192 0.15 -0.86 25.73
N ARG A 193 0.64 0.11 26.50
CA ARG A 193 -0.12 1.30 26.86
C ARG A 193 -0.16 2.27 25.67
N VAL A 194 -1.32 2.81 25.39
CA VAL A 194 -1.46 3.85 24.36
C VAL A 194 -0.88 5.15 24.88
N ARG A 195 0.13 5.65 24.18
CA ARG A 195 0.86 6.87 24.52
C ARG A 195 0.43 8.06 23.64
N PHE A 196 -0.05 7.74 22.45
CA PHE A 196 -0.58 8.71 21.52
C PHE A 196 -1.75 8.09 20.76
N ALA A 197 -2.84 8.83 20.58
CA ALA A 197 -3.99 8.43 19.78
C ALA A 197 -4.54 9.63 19.03
N TYR A 198 -4.61 9.50 17.72
CA TYR A 198 -5.16 10.52 16.82
C TYR A 198 -6.17 9.91 15.86
N VAL A 199 -7.37 10.45 15.83
CA VAL A 199 -8.44 10.07 14.91
C VAL A 199 -8.80 11.26 14.04
N GLY A 200 -8.59 11.12 12.74
CA GLY A 200 -8.82 12.18 11.77
C GLY A 200 -10.28 12.34 11.38
N ASN A 201 -10.68 13.56 11.05
CA ASN A 201 -12.03 13.90 10.59
C ASN A 201 -12.16 13.85 9.05
N SER A 202 -11.04 13.85 8.32
CA SER A 202 -10.96 13.75 6.86
C SER A 202 -9.85 12.80 6.41
N LEU A 203 -9.76 12.52 5.12
CA LEU A 203 -8.74 11.59 4.57
C LEU A 203 -7.31 12.10 4.71
N SER A 204 -7.10 13.42 4.67
CA SER A 204 -5.80 14.08 4.86
C SER A 204 -5.51 14.39 6.32
N ASP A 205 -6.50 14.29 7.20
CA ASP A 205 -6.38 14.62 8.61
C ASP A 205 -5.68 13.48 9.37
N ARG A 206 -4.36 13.47 9.29
CA ARG A 206 -3.46 12.46 9.87
C ARG A 206 -2.18 13.11 10.38
N PRO A 207 -1.54 12.56 11.41
CA PRO A 207 -0.17 12.92 11.75
C PRO A 207 0.76 12.69 10.56
N SER A 208 1.64 13.62 10.25
CA SER A 208 2.72 13.36 9.28
C SER A 208 3.70 12.33 9.84
N ILE A 209 4.58 11.80 8.99
CA ILE A 209 5.65 10.91 9.46
C ILE A 209 6.56 11.66 10.44
N LYS A 210 6.83 12.94 10.20
CA LYS A 210 7.59 13.80 11.12
C LYS A 210 6.92 13.89 12.49
N ALA A 211 5.59 14.05 12.54
CA ALA A 211 4.84 14.04 13.80
C ALA A 211 4.93 12.68 14.52
N ILE A 212 4.84 11.56 13.78
CA ILE A 212 5.04 10.22 14.36
C ILE A 212 6.44 10.09 14.96
N LEU A 213 7.49 10.46 14.23
CA LEU A 213 8.87 10.37 14.70
C LEU A 213 9.07 11.21 15.98
N LYS A 214 8.49 12.42 16.04
CA LYS A 214 8.51 13.28 17.25
C LYS A 214 7.85 12.57 18.45
N GLN A 215 6.71 11.92 18.26
CA GLN A 215 6.06 11.14 19.34
C GLN A 215 6.91 9.95 19.80
N LEU A 216 7.58 9.26 18.87
CA LEU A 216 8.47 8.17 19.22
C LEU A 216 9.74 8.63 19.95
N ASP A 217 10.27 9.82 19.63
CA ASP A 217 11.39 10.43 20.36
C ASP A 217 10.98 10.76 21.80
N THR A 218 9.79 11.36 22.00
CA THR A 218 9.25 11.60 23.36
C THR A 218 9.17 10.32 24.19
N LEU A 219 8.71 9.19 23.58
CA LEU A 219 8.65 7.91 24.29
C LEU A 219 10.02 7.36 24.71
N ARG A 220 11.10 7.73 24.03
CA ARG A 220 12.47 7.30 24.36
C ARG A 220 13.04 8.09 25.52
N GLU A 221 12.60 9.32 25.72
CA GLU A 221 13.07 10.24 26.74
C GLU A 221 12.36 10.02 28.08
N GLU A 222 11.19 9.38 28.08
CA GLU A 222 10.46 9.07 29.28
C GLU A 222 11.13 7.89 30.03
N PRO A 223 11.44 8.03 31.33
CA PRO A 223 11.89 6.90 32.14
C PRO A 223 10.79 5.83 32.18
N GLY A 224 11.18 4.57 31.89
CA GLY A 224 10.29 3.40 31.88
C GLY A 224 9.77 3.01 33.26
#